data_dce97802b46c77cd14d3c1f8a3ee0a24
#
_entry.id   dce97802b46c77cd14d3c1f8a3ee0a24
#
_cell.length_a   1.000
_cell.length_b   1.000
_cell.length_c   1.000
_cell.angle_alpha   90.00
_cell.angle_beta   90.00
_cell.angle_gamma   90.00
#
_symmetry.space_group_name_H-M   'P 1'
#
loop_
_entity.id
_entity.type
_entity.pdbx_description
1 polymer ?
#
loop_
_entity_poly.entity_id
_entity_poly.type
_entity_poly.pdbx_seq_one_letter_code
_entity_poly.pdbx_strand_id
1 'polypeptide(L)' 'MRYKIEVEDENGIWSDVYENGKLLTFEDEGEARAALAQRYPVLVKMEQYAGGKRTRVIRILEDEDDWPKKK' A
#
# COMPACT_ATOMS: atom_id res chain seq x y z
N MET A 1 -3.50 9.08 -11.45
CA MET A 1 -3.56 8.76 -10.03
C MET A 1 -2.90 7.44 -9.76
N ARG A 2 -2.14 7.35 -8.69
CA ARG A 2 -1.42 6.13 -8.41
C ARG A 2 -1.75 5.59 -7.04
N TYR A 3 -1.41 4.33 -6.83
CA TYR A 3 -1.69 3.65 -5.58
C TYR A 3 -0.42 2.99 -5.07
N LYS A 4 -0.31 2.88 -3.77
CA LYS A 4 0.77 2.15 -3.14
C LYS A 4 0.17 1.16 -2.17
N ILE A 5 0.99 0.22 -1.71
CA ILE A 5 0.52 -0.76 -0.74
C ILE A 5 1.32 -0.61 0.54
N GLU A 6 0.67 -0.88 1.65
CA GLU A 6 1.29 -0.83 2.96
C GLU A 6 0.99 -2.09 3.72
N VAL A 7 1.94 -2.52 4.52
CA VAL A 7 1.76 -3.70 5.35
C VAL A 7 2.12 -3.35 6.77
N GLU A 8 1.45 -4.02 7.70
CA GLU A 8 1.67 -3.80 9.12
C GLU A 8 2.51 -4.94 9.68
N ASP A 9 3.54 -4.60 10.43
CA ASP A 9 4.38 -5.65 11.02
C ASP A 9 3.81 -6.08 12.36
N GLU A 10 4.53 -6.96 13.04
CA GLU A 10 4.03 -7.53 14.29
C GLU A 10 3.98 -6.51 15.42
N ASN A 11 4.63 -5.40 15.25
CA ASN A 11 4.61 -4.34 16.25
C ASN A 11 3.54 -3.29 15.98
N GLY A 12 2.73 -3.52 14.95
CA GLY A 12 1.67 -2.58 14.62
C GLY A 12 2.13 -1.39 13.82
N ILE A 13 3.31 -1.48 13.23
CA ILE A 13 3.85 -0.36 12.45
C ILE A 13 3.60 -0.60 10.98
N TRP A 14 3.00 0.40 10.33
CA TRP A 14 2.71 0.33 8.92
C TRP A 14 3.89 0.83 8.12
N SER A 15 4.23 0.13 7.07
CA SER A 15 5.37 0.47 6.24
C SER A 15 5.00 0.40 4.77
N ASP A 16 5.58 1.30 4.00
CA ASP A 16 5.47 1.25 2.55
C ASP A 16 6.27 0.08 2.02
N VAL A 17 5.90 -0.38 0.85
CA VAL A 17 6.61 -1.47 0.18
C VAL A 17 7.47 -0.86 -0.91
N TYR A 18 8.73 -1.26 -0.92
CA TYR A 18 9.68 -0.77 -1.90
C TYR A 18 10.18 -1.91 -2.76
N GLU A 19 10.59 -1.55 -3.95
CA GLU A 19 11.20 -2.51 -4.86
C GLU A 19 12.35 -1.80 -5.56
N ASN A 20 13.52 -2.41 -5.48
CA ASN A 20 14.72 -1.84 -6.11
C ASN A 20 14.99 -0.43 -5.62
N GLY A 21 14.72 -0.18 -4.34
CA GLY A 21 15.00 1.11 -3.75
C GLY A 21 13.97 2.18 -4.05
N LYS A 22 12.89 1.83 -4.73
CA LYS A 22 11.86 2.78 -5.07
C LYS A 22 10.52 2.35 -4.51
N LEU A 23 9.70 3.33 -4.15
CA LEU A 23 8.37 3.05 -3.69
C LEU A 23 7.58 2.35 -4.79
N LEU A 24 7.01 1.21 -4.45
CA LEU A 24 6.24 0.43 -5.41
C LEU A 24 4.88 1.07 -5.58
N THR A 25 4.55 1.46 -6.81
CA THR A 25 3.28 2.11 -7.09
C THR A 25 2.59 1.41 -8.25
N PHE A 26 1.28 1.64 -8.34
CA PHE A 26 0.43 1.02 -9.35
C PHE A 26 -0.50 2.05 -9.92
N GLU A 27 -0.88 1.88 -11.18
CA GLU A 27 -1.79 2.80 -11.83
C GLU A 27 -3.24 2.52 -11.50
N ASP A 28 -3.52 1.34 -10.99
CA ASP A 28 -4.87 0.87 -10.80
C ASP A 28 -4.99 0.19 -9.43
N GLU A 29 -6.11 0.43 -8.76
CA GLU A 29 -6.30 -0.16 -7.45
C GLU A 29 -6.35 -1.68 -7.52
N GLY A 30 -6.95 -2.21 -8.58
CA GLY A 30 -7.00 -3.65 -8.72
C GLY A 30 -5.63 -4.28 -8.84
N GLU A 31 -4.73 -3.60 -9.54
CA GLU A 31 -3.36 -4.10 -9.66
C GLU A 31 -2.66 -4.06 -8.30
N ALA A 32 -2.92 -3.02 -7.52
CA ALA A 32 -2.29 -2.93 -6.20
C ALA A 32 -2.79 -4.05 -5.30
N ARG A 33 -4.08 -4.33 -5.34
CA ARG A 33 -4.63 -5.41 -4.52
C ARG A 33 -4.10 -6.77 -4.95
N ALA A 34 -3.96 -6.96 -6.26
CA ALA A 34 -3.40 -8.22 -6.76
C ALA A 34 -1.95 -8.38 -6.31
N ALA A 35 -1.20 -7.30 -6.34
CA ALA A 35 0.19 -7.35 -5.90
C ALA A 35 0.28 -7.66 -4.41
N LEU A 36 -0.63 -7.09 -3.61
CA LEU A 36 -0.67 -7.40 -2.19
C LEU A 36 -0.88 -8.89 -1.97
N ALA A 37 -1.87 -9.46 -2.64
CA ALA A 37 -2.17 -10.89 -2.48
C ALA A 37 -1.02 -11.75 -2.95
N GLN A 38 -0.31 -11.31 -3.98
CA GLN A 38 0.78 -12.09 -4.52
C GLN A 38 2.03 -12.03 -3.65
N ARG A 39 2.32 -10.84 -3.12
CA ARG A 39 3.54 -10.65 -2.33
C ARG A 39 3.36 -11.07 -0.88
N TYR A 40 2.17 -10.90 -0.35
CA TYR A 40 1.90 -11.16 1.06
C TYR A 40 0.67 -12.05 1.22
N PRO A 41 0.70 -13.24 0.61
CA PRO A 41 -0.49 -14.09 0.65
C PRO A 41 -0.88 -14.50 2.06
N VAL A 42 0.11 -14.66 2.94
CA VAL A 42 -0.20 -15.07 4.31
C VAL A 42 -0.94 -13.97 5.05
N LEU A 43 -0.47 -12.72 4.93
CA LEU A 43 -1.12 -11.62 5.61
C LEU A 43 -2.52 -11.39 5.10
N VAL A 44 -2.69 -11.44 3.79
CA VAL A 44 -4.01 -11.23 3.20
C VAL A 44 -4.96 -12.34 3.66
N LYS A 45 -4.47 -13.57 3.71
CA LYS A 45 -5.29 -14.68 4.13
C LYS A 45 -5.64 -14.59 5.61
N MET A 46 -4.70 -14.14 6.42
CA MET A 46 -4.93 -14.06 7.85
C MET A 46 -5.99 -13.03 8.22
N GLU A 47 -6.18 -12.03 7.38
CA GLU A 47 -7.22 -11.05 7.65
C GLU A 47 -8.59 -11.67 7.76
N GLN A 48 -8.82 -12.76 7.05
CA GLN A 48 -10.10 -13.42 7.07
C GLN A 48 -10.33 -14.21 8.35
N TYR A 49 -9.26 -14.62 8.99
CA TYR A 49 -9.37 -15.47 10.17
C TYR A 49 -9.09 -14.73 11.47
N ALA A 50 -8.17 -13.82 11.40
CA ALA A 50 -7.74 -13.12 12.62
C ALA A 50 -8.54 -11.86 12.89
N GLY A 51 -9.32 -11.43 11.92
CA GLY A 51 -10.19 -10.28 12.15
C GLY A 51 -9.49 -8.94 12.09
N GLY A 52 -8.21 -8.90 11.83
CA GLY A 52 -7.50 -7.64 11.77
C GLY A 52 -6.86 -7.45 10.42
N LYS A 53 -7.01 -6.28 9.85
CA LYS A 53 -6.40 -5.96 8.59
C LYS A 53 -4.95 -5.54 8.78
N ARG A 54 -4.05 -6.22 8.09
CA ARG A 54 -2.64 -5.90 8.16
C ARG A 54 -2.05 -5.52 6.82
N THR A 55 -2.89 -5.34 5.82
CA THR A 55 -2.48 -4.87 4.51
C THR A 55 -3.48 -3.85 4.03
N ARG A 56 -3.03 -2.90 3.23
CA ARG A 56 -3.95 -1.91 2.70
C ARG A 56 -3.40 -1.28 1.45
N VAL A 57 -4.31 -0.75 0.63
CA VAL A 57 -3.97 -0.01 -0.58
C VAL A 57 -4.26 1.45 -0.30
N ILE A 58 -3.28 2.29 -0.58
CA ILE A 58 -3.39 3.72 -0.33
C ILE A 58 -3.33 4.46 -1.65
N ARG A 59 -4.30 5.33 -1.85
CA ARG A 59 -4.31 6.17 -3.04
C ARG A 59 -3.38 7.35 -2.83
N ILE A 60 -2.50 7.57 -3.79
CA ILE A 60 -1.55 8.68 -3.70
C ILE A 60 -2.12 9.86 -4.44
N LEU A 61 -2.18 10.99 -3.74
CA LEU A 61 -2.61 12.23 -4.36
C LEU A 61 -1.41 12.81 -5.07
N GLU A 62 -1.54 13.06 -6.36
CA GLU A 62 -0.39 13.40 -7.16
C GLU A 62 -0.35 14.81 -7.68
N ASP A 63 -1.31 15.59 -7.37
CA ASP A 63 -1.29 16.96 -7.86
C ASP A 63 -0.71 17.88 -6.80
N GLU A 64 0.42 17.49 -6.31
CA GLU A 64 1.11 18.31 -5.32
C GLU A 64 1.47 19.66 -5.88
N ASP A 65 1.64 19.70 -7.18
CA ASP A 65 1.93 21.00 -7.78
C ASP A 65 0.78 21.97 -7.58
N ASP A 66 -0.36 21.47 -7.16
CA ASP A 66 -1.48 22.36 -6.85
C ASP A 66 -1.39 22.87 -5.44
N TRP A 67 -0.46 22.38 -4.67
CA TRP A 67 -0.34 22.80 -3.29
C TRP A 67 0.06 24.25 -3.21
N PRO A 68 -0.67 25.00 -2.44
CA PRO A 68 -0.27 26.40 -2.23
C PRO A 68 1.03 26.49 -1.45
N LYS A 69 1.49 25.43 -0.98
CA LYS A 69 2.74 25.44 -0.26
C LYS A 69 3.84 26.09 -1.04
N LYS A 70 3.62 26.07 -2.31
CA LYS A 70 4.64 26.70 -3.10
C LYS A 70 4.77 28.12 -2.74
N LYS A 71 4.01 28.29 -2.15
CA LYS A 71 4.09 29.50 -1.82
C LYS A 71 4.33 29.91 -1.03
#